data_a454b1e82d79d6cdebeecf0e0e94c1b1
#
_entry.id   a454b1e82d79d6cdebeecf0e0e94c1b1
#
_cell.length_a   1.000
_cell.length_b   1.000
_cell.length_c   1.000
_cell.angle_alpha   90.00
_cell.angle_beta   90.00
_cell.angle_gamma   90.00
#
_symmetry.space_group_name_H-M   'P 1'
#
loop_
_entity.id
_entity.type
_entity.pdbx_description
1 polymer ?
#
loop_
_entity_poly.entity_id
_entity_poly.type
_entity_poly.pdbx_seq_one_letter_code
_entity_poly.pdbx_strand_id
1 'polypeptide(L)'
;MAKKRLQKKREAAKTSAFQAAAAKAETPKITTKKVQPIKVETTKTEPVKVETKKTEPIKVETKKVEPAKVETQKAEAVKVETAKVESAKVETKKTETAKVETTKAEPVKLENKRDDDHIYRERLARHLDELKWLYCELYQDNPYVTMHLNDLLKVLKKFYDMRNDALKESDLNREKDPTWYKRNDLTGMMMYVNAFAGTLSNLESKLDYIQECNVNYLHLMPLLDSPRGRSDGGYAVADFRKVQEELGTMDDFAALTAACHNRGINVCLDFVMNHTSEDHEWAKRARAGEKEYQDRYFFFDNYDIPSLYEQTCPEVFPTTAPGNFTWLEDLHKHVMTTFYPYQWDLNYRNPIVLNEMIFNMLYLANQGVDIVRLDAVPYIWKQLGTNCRNLPQV
;
A
#
# COMPACT_ATOMS: atom_id res chain seq x y z
N MET A 1 -6.90 43.74 12.48
CA MET A 1 -7.12 43.56 13.93
C MET A 1 -7.80 42.21 14.29
N ALA A 2 -8.71 41.68 13.48
CA ALA A 2 -9.42 40.42 13.78
C ALA A 2 -8.51 39.20 13.80
N LYS A 3 -7.55 39.04 12.87
CA LYS A 3 -6.60 37.90 12.83
C LYS A 3 -5.70 37.82 14.08
N LYS A 4 -5.21 38.95 14.60
CA LYS A 4 -4.41 38.95 15.84
C LYS A 4 -5.22 38.58 17.10
N ARG A 5 -6.52 38.87 17.14
CA ARG A 5 -7.41 38.45 18.25
C ARG A 5 -7.70 36.99 18.21
N LEU A 6 -7.84 36.37 17.02
CA LEU A 6 -8.09 34.96 16.85
C LEU A 6 -6.84 34.12 17.22
N GLN A 7 -5.64 34.59 16.85
CA GLN A 7 -4.37 33.97 17.20
C GLN A 7 -4.13 33.98 18.72
N LYS A 8 -4.35 35.12 19.40
CA LYS A 8 -4.26 35.23 20.87
C LYS A 8 -5.26 34.31 21.61
N LYS A 9 -6.49 34.15 21.08
CA LYS A 9 -7.46 33.19 21.66
C LYS A 9 -7.04 31.73 21.49
N ARG A 10 -6.40 31.36 20.36
CA ARG A 10 -5.87 30.00 20.12
C ARG A 10 -4.67 29.69 21.00
N GLU A 11 -3.75 30.63 21.21
CA GLU A 11 -2.61 30.48 22.12
C GLU A 11 -3.07 30.33 23.57
N ALA A 12 -4.02 31.15 24.02
CA ALA A 12 -4.60 31.05 25.37
C ALA A 12 -5.34 29.70 25.59
N ALA A 13 -6.02 29.16 24.59
CA ALA A 13 -6.68 27.87 24.66
C ALA A 13 -5.66 26.70 24.72
N LYS A 14 -4.54 26.77 23.99
CA LYS A 14 -3.45 25.78 24.06
C LYS A 14 -2.78 25.76 25.43
N THR A 15 -2.50 26.95 26.01
CA THR A 15 -1.89 27.04 27.34
C THR A 15 -2.80 26.51 28.45
N SER A 16 -4.11 26.75 28.36
CA SER A 16 -5.09 26.21 29.30
C SER A 16 -5.24 24.69 29.19
N ALA A 17 -5.23 24.14 27.98
CA ALA A 17 -5.28 22.68 27.77
C ALA A 17 -4.03 21.95 28.29
N PHE A 18 -2.85 22.58 28.11
CA PHE A 18 -1.58 22.04 28.64
C PHE A 18 -1.52 22.07 30.18
N GLN A 19 -2.01 23.13 30.80
CA GLN A 19 -2.09 23.23 32.27
C GLN A 19 -3.12 22.28 32.87
N ALA A 20 -4.25 22.02 32.19
CA ALA A 20 -5.25 21.06 32.63
C ALA A 20 -4.76 19.60 32.50
N ALA A 21 -3.91 19.29 31.54
CA ALA A 21 -3.28 17.98 31.38
C ALA A 21 -2.19 17.73 32.45
N ALA A 22 -1.42 18.75 32.81
CA ALA A 22 -0.38 18.68 33.85
C ALA A 22 -0.97 18.52 35.28
N ALA A 23 -2.16 19.06 35.55
CA ALA A 23 -2.83 18.96 36.86
C ALA A 23 -3.49 17.62 37.12
N LYS A 24 -3.63 16.72 36.13
CA LYS A 24 -4.21 15.38 36.26
C LYS A 24 -3.20 14.25 36.40
N ALA A 25 -1.91 14.53 36.39
CA ALA A 25 -0.86 13.55 36.58
C ALA A 25 -0.45 13.48 38.06
N GLU A 26 -1.34 13.05 38.95
CA GLU A 26 -0.95 12.57 40.27
C GLU A 26 -0.37 11.16 40.13
N THR A 27 0.92 11.02 40.46
CA THR A 27 1.65 9.76 40.50
C THR A 27 1.07 8.86 41.60
N PRO A 28 0.64 7.63 41.32
CA PRO A 28 0.28 6.70 42.37
C PRO A 28 1.53 6.30 43.16
N LYS A 29 1.51 6.50 44.47
CA LYS A 29 2.52 6.02 45.42
C LYS A 29 2.52 4.48 45.37
N ILE A 30 3.58 3.90 44.77
CA ILE A 30 3.83 2.47 44.79
C ILE A 30 4.36 2.12 46.18
N THR A 31 3.53 1.48 47.01
CA THR A 31 3.96 0.83 48.27
C THR A 31 4.69 -0.46 47.92
N THR A 32 5.99 -0.47 48.05
CA THR A 32 6.83 -1.67 47.91
C THR A 32 6.56 -2.62 49.08
N LYS A 33 5.76 -3.67 48.83
CA LYS A 33 5.76 -4.86 49.72
C LYS A 33 7.03 -5.67 49.39
N LYS A 34 7.87 -5.87 50.43
CA LYS A 34 9.00 -6.79 50.34
C LYS A 34 8.50 -8.19 50.00
N VAL A 35 8.84 -8.67 48.82
CA VAL A 35 8.65 -10.07 48.41
C VAL A 35 9.90 -10.83 48.92
N GLN A 36 9.67 -11.88 49.73
CA GLN A 36 10.75 -12.79 50.15
C GLN A 36 11.17 -13.67 48.94
N PRO A 37 12.47 -14.06 48.86
CA PRO A 37 12.94 -14.87 47.73
C PRO A 37 12.37 -16.30 47.81
N ILE A 38 11.75 -16.75 46.74
CA ILE A 38 11.32 -18.13 46.54
C ILE A 38 12.58 -18.97 46.26
N LYS A 39 12.86 -19.98 47.10
CA LYS A 39 13.88 -20.99 46.84
C LYS A 39 13.38 -21.87 45.67
N VAL A 40 14.08 -21.81 44.54
CA VAL A 40 13.92 -22.76 43.45
C VAL A 40 14.79 -23.98 43.75
N GLU A 41 14.17 -25.12 44.05
CA GLU A 41 14.86 -26.41 44.08
C GLU A 41 15.15 -26.86 42.64
N THR A 42 16.46 -26.93 42.34
CA THR A 42 16.94 -27.49 41.08
C THR A 42 16.92 -29.02 41.17
N THR A 43 15.94 -29.65 40.58
CA THR A 43 15.99 -31.09 40.31
C THR A 43 16.97 -31.36 39.15
N LYS A 44 18.04 -32.09 39.46
CA LYS A 44 18.98 -32.60 38.48
C LYS A 44 18.26 -33.66 37.63
N THR A 45 18.03 -33.34 36.36
CA THR A 45 17.67 -34.35 35.36
C THR A 45 18.97 -34.92 34.74
N GLU A 46 19.11 -36.25 34.79
CA GLU A 46 20.19 -36.99 34.15
C GLU A 46 20.07 -36.90 32.61
N PRO A 47 21.18 -36.96 31.85
CA PRO A 47 21.18 -36.89 30.42
C PRO A 47 20.64 -38.17 29.77
N VAL A 48 19.58 -38.06 28.98
CA VAL A 48 19.07 -39.13 28.14
C VAL A 48 20.06 -39.39 27.01
N LYS A 49 20.62 -40.61 26.96
CA LYS A 49 21.42 -41.07 25.82
C LYS A 49 20.52 -41.28 24.61
N VAL A 50 20.72 -40.46 23.59
CA VAL A 50 20.10 -40.65 22.26
C VAL A 50 21.02 -41.59 21.48
N GLU A 51 20.57 -42.82 21.20
CA GLU A 51 21.24 -43.73 20.27
C GLU A 51 20.99 -43.27 18.84
N THR A 52 22.04 -42.85 18.15
CA THR A 52 22.01 -42.57 16.70
C THR A 52 22.08 -43.85 15.92
N LYS A 53 20.94 -44.29 15.33
CA LYS A 53 20.94 -45.30 14.30
C LYS A 53 21.54 -44.73 13.02
N LYS A 54 22.65 -45.32 12.58
CA LYS A 54 23.25 -45.05 11.27
C LYS A 54 22.28 -45.54 10.18
N THR A 55 21.79 -44.64 9.36
CA THR A 55 21.13 -44.92 8.09
C THR A 55 22.19 -44.99 6.99
N GLU A 56 22.22 -46.11 6.25
CA GLU A 56 23.09 -46.32 5.10
C GLU A 56 22.67 -45.39 3.93
N PRO A 57 23.62 -45.02 3.04
CA PRO A 57 23.31 -44.12 1.92
C PRO A 57 22.57 -44.87 0.80
N ILE A 58 21.42 -44.34 0.40
CA ILE A 58 20.67 -44.81 -0.77
C ILE A 58 21.45 -44.40 -2.03
N LYS A 59 21.88 -45.41 -2.83
CA LYS A 59 22.43 -45.18 -4.17
C LYS A 59 21.31 -44.73 -5.11
N VAL A 60 21.40 -43.49 -5.60
CA VAL A 60 20.56 -42.99 -6.69
C VAL A 60 21.27 -43.31 -8.01
N GLU A 61 20.70 -44.26 -8.79
CA GLU A 61 21.13 -44.51 -10.19
C GLU A 61 20.65 -43.32 -11.08
N THR A 62 21.60 -42.59 -11.62
CA THR A 62 21.34 -41.58 -12.64
C THR A 62 21.22 -42.24 -14.00
N LYS A 63 19.99 -42.38 -14.52
CA LYS A 63 19.77 -42.69 -15.94
C LYS A 63 20.08 -41.46 -16.78
N LYS A 64 21.09 -41.58 -17.66
CA LYS A 64 21.38 -40.60 -18.74
C LYS A 64 20.19 -40.60 -19.69
N VAL A 65 19.58 -39.40 -19.85
CA VAL A 65 18.65 -39.09 -20.94
C VAL A 65 19.46 -38.39 -22.04
N GLU A 66 19.46 -39.00 -23.23
CA GLU A 66 20.06 -38.39 -24.44
C GLU A 66 19.23 -37.21 -24.92
N PRO A 67 19.85 -36.16 -25.52
CA PRO A 67 19.12 -35.00 -26.00
C PRO A 67 18.36 -35.30 -27.30
N ALA A 68 17.05 -35.07 -27.29
CA ALA A 68 16.22 -35.11 -28.49
C ALA A 68 16.58 -33.97 -29.43
N LYS A 69 16.79 -34.26 -30.72
CA LYS A 69 17.00 -33.31 -31.80
C LYS A 69 15.73 -32.49 -32.01
N VAL A 70 15.84 -31.17 -31.90
CA VAL A 70 14.80 -30.23 -32.32
C VAL A 70 14.99 -29.96 -33.81
N GLU A 71 14.06 -30.38 -34.64
CA GLU A 71 13.99 -29.97 -36.07
C GLU A 71 13.38 -28.58 -36.16
N THR A 72 14.12 -27.67 -36.73
CA THR A 72 13.69 -26.32 -37.10
C THR A 72 12.76 -26.37 -38.30
N GLN A 73 11.46 -26.13 -38.09
CA GLN A 73 10.54 -25.81 -39.18
C GLN A 73 10.59 -24.31 -39.50
N LYS A 74 10.85 -24.04 -40.77
CA LYS A 74 10.88 -22.70 -41.41
C LYS A 74 9.48 -22.09 -41.36
N ALA A 75 9.38 -20.85 -40.89
CA ALA A 75 8.20 -20.01 -41.00
C ALA A 75 8.05 -19.53 -42.45
N GLU A 76 6.95 -19.87 -43.11
CA GLU A 76 6.51 -19.27 -44.39
C GLU A 76 5.85 -17.93 -44.14
N ALA A 77 6.26 -16.95 -44.94
CA ALA A 77 5.71 -15.59 -44.90
C ALA A 77 4.29 -15.55 -45.51
N VAL A 78 3.31 -15.11 -44.72
CA VAL A 78 1.95 -14.81 -45.20
C VAL A 78 1.96 -13.42 -45.85
N LYS A 79 1.68 -13.36 -47.17
CA LYS A 79 1.42 -12.13 -47.93
C LYS A 79 0.04 -11.60 -47.55
N VAL A 80 -0.04 -10.36 -47.12
CA VAL A 80 -1.30 -9.62 -46.99
C VAL A 80 -1.65 -9.03 -48.35
N GLU A 81 -2.76 -9.49 -48.93
CA GLU A 81 -3.38 -8.90 -50.14
C GLU A 81 -4.22 -7.68 -49.72
N THR A 82 -3.89 -6.53 -50.30
CA THR A 82 -4.69 -5.30 -50.21
C THR A 82 -5.88 -5.35 -51.17
N ALA A 83 -7.08 -5.46 -50.63
CA ALA A 83 -8.30 -5.33 -51.43
C ALA A 83 -8.60 -3.85 -51.72
N LYS A 84 -8.76 -3.53 -53.01
CA LYS A 84 -9.22 -2.24 -53.52
C LYS A 84 -10.72 -2.05 -53.23
N VAL A 85 -11.05 -0.89 -52.69
CA VAL A 85 -12.45 -0.44 -52.58
C VAL A 85 -12.86 0.19 -53.90
N GLU A 86 -13.80 -0.43 -54.60
CA GLU A 86 -14.49 0.15 -55.76
C GLU A 86 -15.68 1.01 -55.29
N SER A 87 -15.75 2.21 -55.84
CA SER A 87 -16.79 3.20 -55.64
C SER A 87 -18.10 2.78 -56.33
N ALA A 88 -19.17 2.57 -55.55
CA ALA A 88 -20.51 2.36 -56.07
C ALA A 88 -21.24 3.71 -56.28
N LYS A 89 -21.82 3.86 -57.49
CA LYS A 89 -22.63 5.00 -57.94
C LYS A 89 -23.96 5.04 -57.19
N VAL A 90 -24.33 6.22 -56.70
CA VAL A 90 -25.67 6.51 -56.14
C VAL A 90 -26.66 6.78 -57.30
N GLU A 91 -27.68 5.94 -57.43
CA GLU A 91 -28.88 6.22 -58.25
C GLU A 91 -29.95 6.88 -57.37
N THR A 92 -30.37 8.07 -57.79
CA THR A 92 -31.47 8.81 -57.19
C THR A 92 -32.79 8.27 -57.65
N LYS A 93 -33.66 7.69 -56.79
CA LYS A 93 -35.05 7.45 -56.98
C LYS A 93 -35.91 8.48 -56.28
N LYS A 94 -36.92 9.00 -57.04
CA LYS A 94 -37.83 10.04 -56.62
C LYS A 94 -38.70 9.63 -55.43
N THR A 95 -38.89 10.58 -54.56
CA THR A 95 -39.67 10.58 -53.32
C THR A 95 -41.19 10.62 -53.61
N GLU A 96 -41.93 9.73 -52.98
CA GLU A 96 -43.37 9.93 -52.70
C GLU A 96 -43.49 10.54 -51.26
N THR A 97 -44.35 11.55 -51.21
CA THR A 97 -44.68 12.32 -50.02
C THR A 97 -45.49 11.48 -49.02
N ALA A 98 -44.88 11.01 -47.93
CA ALA A 98 -45.61 10.47 -46.77
C ALA A 98 -45.88 11.61 -45.76
N LYS A 99 -47.12 11.66 -45.28
CA LYS A 99 -47.58 12.60 -44.25
C LYS A 99 -46.77 12.42 -42.95
N VAL A 100 -46.19 13.49 -42.48
CA VAL A 100 -45.54 13.54 -41.19
C VAL A 100 -46.61 13.67 -40.10
N GLU A 101 -46.88 12.61 -39.37
CA GLU A 101 -47.53 12.69 -38.04
C GLU A 101 -46.53 13.27 -37.05
N THR A 102 -46.85 14.44 -36.53
CA THR A 102 -46.12 15.06 -35.44
C THR A 102 -46.38 14.31 -34.13
N THR A 103 -45.58 13.29 -33.84
CA THR A 103 -45.44 12.77 -32.49
C THR A 103 -44.78 13.84 -31.62
N LYS A 104 -45.55 14.32 -30.62
CA LYS A 104 -45.00 15.18 -29.56
C LYS A 104 -43.79 14.45 -28.95
N ALA A 105 -42.59 15.01 -29.16
CA ALA A 105 -41.40 14.59 -28.44
C ALA A 105 -41.64 14.83 -26.96
N GLU A 106 -41.62 13.77 -26.16
CA GLU A 106 -41.52 13.91 -24.71
C GLU A 106 -40.22 14.69 -24.36
N PRO A 107 -40.26 15.55 -23.35
CA PRO A 107 -39.05 16.28 -22.96
C PRO A 107 -37.99 15.28 -22.52
N VAL A 108 -36.90 15.21 -23.28
CA VAL A 108 -35.69 14.50 -22.88
C VAL A 108 -35.31 15.07 -21.48
N LYS A 109 -35.48 14.28 -20.44
CA LYS A 109 -34.90 14.58 -19.12
C LYS A 109 -33.42 14.77 -19.36
N LEU A 110 -32.97 16.00 -19.33
CA LEU A 110 -31.53 16.31 -19.13
C LEU A 110 -31.15 15.68 -17.79
N GLU A 111 -30.58 14.50 -17.83
CA GLU A 111 -29.89 13.97 -16.68
C GLU A 111 -28.84 15.03 -16.32
N ASN A 112 -28.96 15.61 -15.13
CA ASN A 112 -27.98 16.56 -14.61
C ASN A 112 -26.65 15.81 -14.52
N LYS A 113 -25.82 15.96 -15.55
CA LYS A 113 -24.51 15.37 -15.58
C LYS A 113 -23.74 15.90 -14.36
N ARG A 114 -23.21 14.97 -13.53
CA ARG A 114 -22.43 15.29 -12.34
C ARG A 114 -21.26 16.22 -12.71
N ASP A 115 -21.13 17.36 -12.01
CA ASP A 115 -20.00 18.27 -12.19
C ASP A 115 -18.82 17.82 -11.32
N ASP A 116 -18.03 16.89 -11.86
CA ASP A 116 -16.87 16.31 -11.18
C ASP A 116 -15.80 17.35 -10.82
N ASP A 117 -15.61 18.36 -11.65
CA ASP A 117 -14.64 19.43 -11.39
C ASP A 117 -15.06 20.32 -10.21
N HIS A 118 -16.36 20.58 -10.09
CA HIS A 118 -16.89 21.32 -8.95
C HIS A 118 -16.71 20.51 -7.65
N ILE A 119 -17.09 19.23 -7.67
CA ILE A 119 -16.95 18.31 -6.52
C ILE A 119 -15.48 18.23 -6.09
N TYR A 120 -14.56 18.06 -7.02
CA TYR A 120 -13.11 18.03 -6.71
C TYR A 120 -12.66 19.31 -6.02
N ARG A 121 -13.03 20.47 -6.58
CA ARG A 121 -12.64 21.77 -6.01
C ARG A 121 -13.20 21.98 -4.59
N GLU A 122 -14.44 21.60 -4.34
CA GLU A 122 -15.04 21.67 -3.00
C GLU A 122 -14.32 20.76 -2.00
N ARG A 123 -14.02 19.51 -2.38
CA ARG A 123 -13.27 18.56 -1.55
C ARG A 123 -11.87 19.08 -1.25
N LEU A 124 -11.16 19.54 -2.27
CA LEU A 124 -9.83 20.11 -2.10
C LEU A 124 -9.87 21.35 -1.20
N ALA A 125 -10.81 22.27 -1.40
CA ALA A 125 -10.92 23.50 -0.60
C ALA A 125 -11.15 23.23 0.90
N ARG A 126 -11.85 22.14 1.24
CA ARG A 126 -12.07 21.74 2.64
C ARG A 126 -10.78 21.33 3.37
N HIS A 127 -9.82 20.75 2.65
CA HIS A 127 -8.63 20.13 3.25
C HIS A 127 -7.31 20.79 2.86
N LEU A 128 -7.32 21.71 1.86
CA LEU A 128 -6.11 22.25 1.26
C LEU A 128 -5.23 23.02 2.25
N ASP A 129 -5.85 23.83 3.12
CA ASP A 129 -5.09 24.68 4.06
C ASP A 129 -4.41 23.80 5.13
N GLU A 130 -5.09 22.74 5.60
CA GLU A 130 -4.52 21.77 6.52
C GLU A 130 -3.41 20.94 5.85
N LEU A 131 -3.64 20.43 4.64
CA LEU A 131 -2.64 19.71 3.87
C LEU A 131 -1.38 20.56 3.65
N LYS A 132 -1.53 21.80 3.23
CA LYS A 132 -0.40 22.73 3.04
C LYS A 132 0.36 22.96 4.33
N TRP A 133 -0.35 23.18 5.42
CA TRP A 133 0.27 23.42 6.71
C TRP A 133 1.07 22.18 7.17
N LEU A 134 0.46 20.98 7.16
CA LEU A 134 1.12 19.75 7.56
C LEU A 134 2.33 19.43 6.68
N TYR A 135 2.18 19.57 5.36
CA TYR A 135 3.26 19.29 4.42
C TYR A 135 4.44 20.27 4.59
N CYS A 136 4.15 21.54 4.74
CA CYS A 136 5.20 22.54 4.97
C CYS A 136 5.86 22.42 6.36
N GLU A 137 5.11 22.02 7.40
CA GLU A 137 5.67 21.72 8.72
C GLU A 137 6.61 20.53 8.67
N LEU A 138 6.20 19.46 7.96
CA LEU A 138 6.98 18.23 7.83
C LEU A 138 8.31 18.46 7.07
N TYR A 139 8.27 19.31 6.03
CA TYR A 139 9.39 19.55 5.12
C TYR A 139 9.91 20.98 5.17
N GLN A 140 9.80 21.68 6.32
CA GLN A 140 10.17 23.09 6.48
C GLN A 140 11.62 23.40 6.05
N ASP A 141 12.53 22.44 6.22
CA ASP A 141 13.95 22.58 5.89
C ASP A 141 14.27 22.28 4.40
N ASN A 142 13.27 21.85 3.62
CA ASN A 142 13.47 21.55 2.19
C ASN A 142 13.22 22.80 1.35
N PRO A 143 14.23 23.32 0.61
CA PRO A 143 14.08 24.53 -0.19
C PRO A 143 13.06 24.39 -1.34
N TYR A 144 12.73 23.16 -1.73
CA TYR A 144 11.79 22.85 -2.81
C TYR A 144 10.41 22.37 -2.31
N VAL A 145 10.08 22.59 -1.03
CA VAL A 145 8.83 22.11 -0.42
C VAL A 145 7.58 22.51 -1.21
N THR A 146 7.52 23.76 -1.69
CA THR A 146 6.38 24.24 -2.49
C THR A 146 6.26 23.52 -3.83
N MET A 147 7.39 23.19 -4.47
CA MET A 147 7.40 22.42 -5.73
C MET A 147 6.84 21.02 -5.49
N HIS A 148 7.35 20.32 -4.48
CA HIS A 148 6.90 18.96 -4.15
C HIS A 148 5.43 18.93 -3.72
N LEU A 149 4.94 19.93 -2.98
CA LEU A 149 3.52 20.06 -2.65
C LEU A 149 2.66 20.25 -3.91
N ASN A 150 3.10 21.11 -4.83
CA ASN A 150 2.38 21.31 -6.10
C ASN A 150 2.35 20.02 -6.94
N ASP A 151 3.41 19.21 -6.91
CA ASP A 151 3.43 17.93 -7.61
C ASP A 151 2.46 16.92 -6.94
N LEU A 152 2.38 16.90 -5.62
CA LEU A 152 1.35 16.13 -4.91
C LEU A 152 -0.07 16.56 -5.33
N LEU A 153 -0.35 17.87 -5.39
CA LEU A 153 -1.66 18.37 -5.81
C LEU A 153 -2.02 17.96 -7.24
N LYS A 154 -1.05 17.93 -8.17
CA LYS A 154 -1.24 17.39 -9.52
C LYS A 154 -1.59 15.90 -9.51
N VAL A 155 -0.91 15.12 -8.66
CA VAL A 155 -1.19 13.69 -8.49
C VAL A 155 -2.61 13.48 -7.98
N LEU A 156 -3.05 14.22 -6.96
CA LEU A 156 -4.43 14.15 -6.44
C LEU A 156 -5.47 14.42 -7.54
N LYS A 157 -5.28 15.48 -8.33
CA LYS A 157 -6.20 15.81 -9.45
C LYS A 157 -6.21 14.70 -10.50
N LYS A 158 -5.03 14.22 -10.90
CA LYS A 158 -4.89 13.16 -11.90
C LYS A 158 -5.68 11.90 -11.48
N PHE A 159 -5.51 11.43 -10.24
CA PHE A 159 -6.20 10.23 -9.78
C PHE A 159 -7.70 10.44 -9.60
N TYR A 160 -8.14 11.64 -9.20
CA TYR A 160 -9.56 11.97 -9.19
C TYR A 160 -10.17 11.92 -10.59
N ASP A 161 -9.49 12.47 -11.60
CA ASP A 161 -9.97 12.44 -12.98
C ASP A 161 -10.05 11.01 -13.55
N MET A 162 -9.05 10.18 -13.20
CA MET A 162 -8.99 8.77 -13.61
C MET A 162 -9.96 7.85 -12.86
N ARG A 163 -10.50 8.30 -11.72
CA ARG A 163 -11.41 7.49 -10.90
C ARG A 163 -12.71 7.24 -11.65
N ASN A 164 -13.13 5.96 -11.76
CA ASN A 164 -14.34 5.60 -12.51
C ASN A 164 -15.62 6.12 -11.83
N ASP A 165 -16.71 6.19 -12.60
CA ASP A 165 -17.97 6.80 -12.14
C ASP A 165 -18.63 6.03 -11.00
N ALA A 166 -18.55 4.70 -10.97
CA ALA A 166 -19.10 3.89 -9.89
C ALA A 166 -18.39 4.16 -8.55
N LEU A 167 -17.06 4.29 -8.58
CA LEU A 167 -16.28 4.63 -7.38
C LEU A 167 -16.54 6.07 -6.94
N LYS A 168 -16.65 7.03 -7.86
CA LYS A 168 -17.03 8.43 -7.53
C LYS A 168 -18.41 8.51 -6.88
N GLU A 169 -19.39 7.71 -7.35
CA GLU A 169 -20.71 7.65 -6.75
C GLU A 169 -20.66 7.02 -5.35
N SER A 170 -19.88 5.95 -5.18
CA SER A 170 -19.63 5.35 -3.87
C SER A 170 -19.02 6.37 -2.88
N ASP A 171 -18.07 7.19 -3.34
CA ASP A 171 -17.47 8.26 -2.52
C ASP A 171 -18.53 9.27 -2.05
N LEU A 172 -19.41 9.73 -2.96
CA LEU A 172 -20.49 10.66 -2.62
C LEU A 172 -21.47 10.06 -1.60
N ASN A 173 -21.74 8.76 -1.69
CA ASN A 173 -22.62 8.09 -0.74
C ASN A 173 -21.96 7.96 0.63
N ARG A 174 -20.66 7.70 0.70
CA ARG A 174 -19.89 7.66 1.95
C ARG A 174 -19.74 9.03 2.61
N GLU A 175 -19.66 10.11 1.82
CA GLU A 175 -19.65 11.47 2.37
C GLU A 175 -20.95 11.86 3.10
N LYS A 176 -22.09 11.22 2.75
CA LYS A 176 -23.37 11.40 3.47
C LYS A 176 -23.35 10.79 4.87
N ASP A 177 -22.55 9.74 5.08
CA ASP A 177 -22.30 9.09 6.37
C ASP A 177 -20.78 8.96 6.62
N PRO A 178 -20.09 10.01 7.06
CA PRO A 178 -18.63 10.01 7.24
C PRO A 178 -18.17 9.04 8.35
N THR A 179 -19.11 8.42 9.06
CA THR A 179 -18.84 7.42 10.11
C THR A 179 -19.20 6.00 9.70
N TRP A 180 -19.50 5.75 8.42
CA TRP A 180 -19.93 4.46 7.89
C TRP A 180 -19.06 3.27 8.36
N TYR A 181 -17.75 3.46 8.50
CA TYR A 181 -16.79 2.45 8.93
C TYR A 181 -16.86 2.13 10.45
N LYS A 182 -17.63 2.89 11.23
CA LYS A 182 -17.85 2.68 12.67
C LYS A 182 -19.19 1.99 12.99
N ARG A 183 -19.96 1.63 11.97
CA ARG A 183 -21.28 1.02 12.15
C ARG A 183 -21.15 -0.40 12.69
N ASN A 184 -22.15 -0.82 13.48
CA ASN A 184 -22.18 -2.14 14.11
C ASN A 184 -22.58 -3.28 13.16
N ASP A 185 -22.96 -2.95 11.92
CA ASP A 185 -23.34 -3.90 10.87
C ASP A 185 -22.17 -4.34 9.99
N LEU A 186 -20.94 -3.89 10.27
CA LEU A 186 -19.75 -4.36 9.59
C LEU A 186 -19.28 -5.69 10.17
N THR A 187 -19.36 -6.74 9.36
CA THR A 187 -18.83 -8.07 9.68
C THR A 187 -17.63 -8.34 8.80
N GLY A 188 -16.45 -8.55 9.41
CA GLY A 188 -15.19 -8.70 8.71
C GLY A 188 -14.76 -10.16 8.53
N MET A 189 -14.14 -10.45 7.40
CA MET A 189 -13.35 -11.67 7.16
C MET A 189 -11.98 -11.28 6.64
N MET A 190 -10.94 -11.90 7.18
CA MET A 190 -9.55 -11.69 6.77
C MET A 190 -8.98 -12.97 6.18
N MET A 191 -8.26 -12.89 5.06
CA MET A 191 -7.69 -14.06 4.42
C MET A 191 -6.48 -13.73 3.56
N TYR A 192 -5.62 -14.73 3.39
CA TYR A 192 -4.72 -14.82 2.25
C TYR A 192 -5.47 -15.43 1.05
N VAL A 193 -5.40 -14.78 -0.11
CA VAL A 193 -6.09 -15.24 -1.34
C VAL A 193 -5.64 -16.65 -1.72
N ASN A 194 -4.33 -16.92 -1.73
CA ASN A 194 -3.77 -18.22 -2.07
C ASN A 194 -4.24 -19.35 -1.13
N ALA A 195 -4.38 -19.07 0.16
CA ALA A 195 -4.81 -20.06 1.15
C ALA A 195 -6.31 -20.37 1.07
N PHE A 196 -7.15 -19.38 0.75
CA PHE A 196 -8.60 -19.53 0.73
C PHE A 196 -9.14 -19.97 -0.65
N ALA A 197 -8.61 -19.39 -1.73
CA ALA A 197 -9.16 -19.57 -3.07
C ALA A 197 -8.11 -19.96 -4.14
N GLY A 198 -6.83 -19.80 -3.84
CA GLY A 198 -5.73 -20.01 -4.78
C GLY A 198 -5.44 -18.78 -5.64
N THR A 199 -6.45 -18.22 -6.31
CA THR A 199 -6.32 -17.04 -7.19
C THR A 199 -7.42 -16.02 -6.96
N LEU A 200 -7.25 -14.81 -7.49
CA LEU A 200 -8.24 -13.72 -7.42
C LEU A 200 -9.54 -14.10 -8.14
N SER A 201 -9.44 -14.69 -9.34
CA SER A 201 -10.62 -15.16 -10.08
C SER A 201 -11.39 -16.27 -9.36
N ASN A 202 -10.67 -17.18 -8.68
CA ASN A 202 -11.32 -18.20 -7.87
C ASN A 202 -11.98 -17.58 -6.62
N LEU A 203 -11.39 -16.54 -6.03
CA LEU A 203 -11.99 -15.82 -4.90
C LEU A 203 -13.28 -15.13 -5.32
N GLU A 204 -13.33 -14.53 -6.52
CA GLU A 204 -14.55 -13.95 -7.07
C GLU A 204 -15.69 -14.97 -7.12
N SER A 205 -15.41 -16.21 -7.55
CA SER A 205 -16.40 -17.30 -7.59
C SER A 205 -16.92 -17.73 -6.21
N LYS A 206 -16.25 -17.34 -5.11
CA LYS A 206 -16.63 -17.63 -3.71
C LYS A 206 -17.34 -16.48 -3.00
N LEU A 207 -17.59 -15.37 -3.68
CA LEU A 207 -18.19 -14.18 -3.06
C LEU A 207 -19.62 -14.45 -2.55
N ASP A 208 -20.38 -15.33 -3.20
CA ASP A 208 -21.72 -15.69 -2.74
C ASP A 208 -21.66 -16.42 -1.37
N TYR A 209 -20.69 -17.35 -1.19
CA TYR A 209 -20.43 -17.98 0.11
C TYR A 209 -20.02 -16.94 1.17
N ILE A 210 -19.16 -15.98 0.83
CA ILE A 210 -18.75 -14.90 1.73
C ILE A 210 -19.95 -14.05 2.14
N GLN A 211 -20.85 -13.75 1.21
CA GLN A 211 -22.09 -13.01 1.46
C GLN A 211 -23.07 -13.81 2.33
N GLU A 212 -23.22 -15.13 2.14
CA GLU A 212 -24.00 -16.02 2.99
C GLU A 212 -23.51 -16.04 4.44
N CYS A 213 -22.21 -15.82 4.65
CA CYS A 213 -21.62 -15.61 5.99
C CYS A 213 -21.90 -14.21 6.57
N ASN A 214 -22.73 -13.37 5.93
CA ASN A 214 -23.01 -11.97 6.29
C ASN A 214 -21.74 -11.09 6.33
N VAL A 215 -20.69 -11.43 5.59
CA VAL A 215 -19.46 -10.64 5.49
C VAL A 215 -19.66 -9.49 4.51
N ASN A 216 -19.41 -8.26 4.97
CA ASN A 216 -19.47 -7.05 4.17
C ASN A 216 -18.19 -6.19 4.29
N TYR A 217 -17.15 -6.74 4.94
CA TYR A 217 -15.81 -6.20 5.04
C TYR A 217 -14.80 -7.32 4.80
N LEU A 218 -14.14 -7.31 3.64
CA LEU A 218 -13.17 -8.33 3.24
C LEU A 218 -11.75 -7.76 3.33
N HIS A 219 -10.96 -8.22 4.29
CA HIS A 219 -9.56 -7.86 4.42
C HIS A 219 -8.70 -8.89 3.70
N LEU A 220 -8.11 -8.47 2.60
CA LEU A 220 -7.14 -9.25 1.84
C LEU A 220 -5.74 -9.01 2.40
N MET A 221 -5.14 -10.07 2.97
CA MET A 221 -3.75 -10.06 3.41
C MET A 221 -2.82 -9.75 2.22
N PRO A 222 -1.54 -9.37 2.46
CA PRO A 222 -0.69 -8.85 1.39
C PRO A 222 -0.70 -9.70 0.13
N LEU A 223 -1.10 -9.09 -0.98
CA LEU A 223 -1.22 -9.73 -2.30
C LEU A 223 -0.40 -9.03 -3.39
N LEU A 224 0.23 -7.88 -3.05
CA LEU A 224 1.07 -7.15 -3.99
C LEU A 224 2.36 -7.92 -4.29
N ASP A 225 2.98 -7.63 -5.43
CA ASP A 225 4.18 -8.33 -5.90
C ASP A 225 5.28 -8.36 -4.86
N SER A 226 5.79 -9.54 -4.56
CA SER A 226 6.83 -9.78 -3.57
C SER A 226 7.65 -11.01 -3.95
N PRO A 227 8.98 -11.02 -3.68
CA PRO A 227 9.84 -12.11 -4.12
C PRO A 227 9.57 -13.40 -3.35
N ARG A 228 9.48 -14.53 -4.05
CA ARG A 228 9.30 -15.85 -3.43
C ARG A 228 10.45 -16.15 -2.46
N GLY A 229 10.11 -16.70 -1.30
CA GLY A 229 11.05 -17.13 -0.26
C GLY A 229 11.66 -15.97 0.57
N ARG A 230 11.49 -14.70 0.12
CA ARG A 230 11.92 -13.49 0.83
C ARG A 230 10.80 -12.44 0.86
N SER A 231 9.56 -12.91 1.02
CA SER A 231 8.38 -12.05 0.95
C SER A 231 7.89 -11.56 2.32
N ASP A 232 8.30 -12.22 3.40
CA ASP A 232 7.75 -11.96 4.74
C ASP A 232 6.20 -11.99 4.72
N GLY A 233 5.60 -13.05 4.16
CA GLY A 233 4.15 -13.15 4.03
C GLY A 233 3.53 -12.13 3.05
N GLY A 234 4.33 -11.57 2.14
CA GLY A 234 3.92 -10.54 1.18
C GLY A 234 4.20 -9.10 1.62
N TYR A 235 4.78 -8.90 2.83
CA TYR A 235 5.12 -7.56 3.33
C TYR A 235 6.41 -6.99 2.72
N ALA A 236 7.26 -7.79 2.06
CA ALA A 236 8.40 -7.29 1.30
C ALA A 236 7.97 -6.92 -0.14
N VAL A 237 7.30 -5.79 -0.31
CA VAL A 237 6.69 -5.39 -1.58
C VAL A 237 7.75 -4.99 -2.61
N ALA A 238 7.75 -5.65 -3.77
CA ALA A 238 8.61 -5.36 -4.91
C ALA A 238 7.95 -4.42 -5.94
N ASP A 239 6.62 -4.46 -6.06
CA ASP A 239 5.85 -3.52 -6.87
C ASP A 239 4.46 -3.28 -6.26
N PHE A 240 4.16 -2.03 -5.91
CA PHE A 240 2.86 -1.63 -5.33
C PHE A 240 1.71 -1.60 -6.36
N ARG A 241 1.99 -1.73 -7.64
CA ARG A 241 1.02 -1.65 -8.74
C ARG A 241 0.85 -2.96 -9.48
N LYS A 242 1.36 -4.04 -8.89
CA LYS A 242 1.27 -5.38 -9.44
C LYS A 242 0.88 -6.34 -8.32
N VAL A 243 0.04 -7.32 -8.62
CA VAL A 243 -0.24 -8.44 -7.71
C VAL A 243 0.78 -9.56 -7.93
N GLN A 244 0.96 -10.43 -6.94
CA GLN A 244 1.77 -11.64 -7.08
C GLN A 244 1.29 -12.45 -8.28
N GLU A 245 2.20 -12.88 -9.13
CA GLU A 245 1.90 -13.54 -10.42
C GLU A 245 1.02 -14.80 -10.24
N GLU A 246 1.23 -15.54 -9.16
CA GLU A 246 0.44 -16.72 -8.84
C GLU A 246 -1.01 -16.44 -8.44
N LEU A 247 -1.33 -15.21 -8.05
CA LEU A 247 -2.69 -14.80 -7.68
C LEU A 247 -3.51 -14.32 -8.88
N GLY A 248 -2.84 -13.85 -9.94
CA GLY A 248 -3.47 -13.29 -11.13
C GLY A 248 -2.88 -11.94 -11.54
N THR A 249 -3.71 -11.10 -12.12
CA THR A 249 -3.36 -9.78 -12.65
C THR A 249 -4.02 -8.65 -11.86
N MET A 250 -3.59 -7.41 -12.12
CA MET A 250 -4.26 -6.24 -11.55
C MET A 250 -5.68 -6.05 -12.12
N ASP A 251 -5.94 -6.52 -13.34
CA ASP A 251 -7.29 -6.53 -13.93
C ASP A 251 -8.19 -7.54 -13.19
N ASP A 252 -7.68 -8.72 -12.82
CA ASP A 252 -8.42 -9.68 -12.00
C ASP A 252 -8.73 -9.08 -10.61
N PHE A 253 -7.80 -8.31 -10.04
CA PHE A 253 -8.04 -7.62 -8.78
C PHE A 253 -9.13 -6.54 -8.91
N ALA A 254 -9.10 -5.74 -9.97
CA ALA A 254 -10.13 -4.74 -10.24
C ALA A 254 -11.51 -5.38 -10.49
N ALA A 255 -11.56 -6.54 -11.18
CA ALA A 255 -12.78 -7.31 -11.36
C ALA A 255 -13.34 -7.83 -10.03
N LEU A 256 -12.49 -8.40 -9.19
CA LEU A 256 -12.84 -8.86 -7.84
C LEU A 256 -13.43 -7.73 -6.99
N THR A 257 -12.78 -6.55 -6.94
CA THR A 257 -13.27 -5.41 -6.15
C THR A 257 -14.63 -4.93 -6.67
N ALA A 258 -14.83 -4.85 -7.98
CA ALA A 258 -16.12 -4.51 -8.56
C ALA A 258 -17.20 -5.55 -8.21
N ALA A 259 -16.87 -6.84 -8.24
CA ALA A 259 -17.78 -7.92 -7.86
C ALA A 259 -18.13 -7.88 -6.34
N CYS A 260 -17.17 -7.49 -5.49
CA CYS A 260 -17.40 -7.23 -4.07
C CYS A 260 -18.38 -6.05 -3.88
N HIS A 261 -18.16 -4.93 -4.54
CA HIS A 261 -19.01 -3.74 -4.45
C HIS A 261 -20.45 -4.02 -4.89
N ASN A 262 -20.64 -4.81 -5.94
CA ASN A 262 -21.98 -5.23 -6.40
C ASN A 262 -22.73 -6.06 -5.36
N ARG A 263 -22.03 -6.62 -4.37
CA ARG A 263 -22.59 -7.39 -3.24
C ARG A 263 -22.59 -6.61 -1.92
N GLY A 264 -22.21 -5.34 -1.93
CA GLY A 264 -22.09 -4.51 -0.72
C GLY A 264 -20.93 -4.89 0.19
N ILE A 265 -19.91 -5.56 -0.34
CA ILE A 265 -18.69 -5.96 0.37
C ILE A 265 -17.62 -4.89 0.15
N ASN A 266 -17.13 -4.29 1.25
CA ASN A 266 -16.00 -3.36 1.23
C ASN A 266 -14.67 -4.14 1.23
N VAL A 267 -13.72 -3.70 0.42
CA VAL A 267 -12.40 -4.35 0.30
C VAL A 267 -11.35 -3.57 1.06
N CYS A 268 -10.68 -4.25 2.00
CA CYS A 268 -9.51 -3.75 2.69
C CYS A 268 -8.25 -4.43 2.17
N LEU A 269 -7.18 -3.63 1.98
CA LEU A 269 -5.89 -4.12 1.53
C LEU A 269 -4.77 -3.60 2.46
N ASP A 270 -3.80 -4.47 2.75
CA ASP A 270 -2.55 -4.07 3.41
C ASP A 270 -1.70 -3.19 2.49
N PHE A 271 -1.15 -2.11 3.07
CA PHE A 271 -0.24 -1.20 2.40
C PHE A 271 0.99 -0.94 3.26
N VAL A 272 2.14 -1.41 2.80
CA VAL A 272 3.39 -1.32 3.53
C VAL A 272 3.99 0.08 3.38
N MET A 273 4.08 0.82 4.49
CA MET A 273 4.56 2.20 4.48
C MET A 273 6.07 2.31 4.75
N ASN A 274 6.62 1.48 5.66
CA ASN A 274 7.97 1.70 6.18
C ASN A 274 9.08 1.35 5.21
N HIS A 275 8.90 0.35 4.36
CA HIS A 275 9.99 -0.26 3.57
C HIS A 275 9.50 -0.79 2.23
N THR A 276 10.45 -1.10 1.35
CA THR A 276 10.23 -1.93 0.16
C THR A 276 11.11 -3.17 0.21
N SER A 277 10.80 -4.16 -0.62
CA SER A 277 11.75 -5.23 -0.93
C SER A 277 13.03 -4.66 -1.57
N GLU A 278 14.17 -5.33 -1.36
CA GLU A 278 15.39 -5.07 -2.13
C GLU A 278 15.24 -5.35 -3.63
N ASP A 279 14.17 -6.08 -4.01
CA ASP A 279 13.78 -6.34 -5.41
C ASP A 279 12.86 -5.25 -6.00
N HIS A 280 12.48 -4.23 -5.24
CA HIS A 280 11.76 -3.07 -5.75
C HIS A 280 12.61 -2.28 -6.75
N GLU A 281 11.97 -1.70 -7.77
CA GLU A 281 12.69 -0.95 -8.81
C GLU A 281 13.57 0.17 -8.22
N TRP A 282 13.11 0.86 -7.18
CA TRP A 282 13.91 1.89 -6.51
C TRP A 282 15.16 1.31 -5.84
N ALA A 283 15.05 0.14 -5.21
CA ALA A 283 16.17 -0.52 -4.56
C ALA A 283 17.19 -1.02 -5.60
N LYS A 284 16.72 -1.57 -6.73
CA LYS A 284 17.59 -1.97 -7.85
C LYS A 284 18.34 -0.79 -8.44
N ARG A 285 17.68 0.34 -8.65
CA ARG A 285 18.31 1.58 -9.16
C ARG A 285 19.25 2.20 -8.14
N ALA A 286 18.90 2.19 -6.87
CA ALA A 286 19.80 2.61 -5.79
C ALA A 286 21.06 1.74 -5.75
N ARG A 287 20.90 0.42 -5.94
CA ARG A 287 22.00 -0.55 -6.03
C ARG A 287 22.86 -0.34 -7.28
N ALA A 288 22.28 0.12 -8.38
CA ALA A 288 23.00 0.54 -9.59
C ALA A 288 23.77 1.87 -9.44
N GLY A 289 23.71 2.53 -8.27
CA GLY A 289 24.44 3.75 -7.95
C GLY A 289 23.70 5.04 -8.29
N GLU A 290 22.42 4.98 -8.70
CA GLU A 290 21.63 6.16 -8.99
C GLU A 290 21.31 6.93 -7.71
N LYS A 291 21.91 8.11 -7.56
CA LYS A 291 21.86 8.92 -6.34
C LYS A 291 20.44 9.31 -5.93
N GLU A 292 19.60 9.65 -6.88
CA GLU A 292 18.19 9.98 -6.64
C GLU A 292 17.44 8.81 -5.94
N TYR A 293 17.77 7.57 -6.31
CA TYR A 293 17.16 6.39 -5.72
C TYR A 293 17.83 5.97 -4.41
N GLN A 294 19.13 6.23 -4.25
CA GLN A 294 19.80 6.06 -2.95
C GLN A 294 19.21 7.00 -1.90
N ASP A 295 18.85 8.24 -2.26
CA ASP A 295 18.24 9.22 -1.37
C ASP A 295 16.80 8.86 -0.93
N ARG A 296 16.21 7.83 -1.52
CA ARG A 296 14.92 7.25 -1.11
C ARG A 296 15.05 6.27 0.08
N TYR A 297 16.26 5.89 0.44
CA TYR A 297 16.60 4.97 1.53
C TYR A 297 17.62 5.61 2.47
N PHE A 298 17.95 4.90 3.56
CA PHE A 298 19.02 5.33 4.48
C PHE A 298 20.27 4.51 4.23
N PHE A 299 21.24 5.07 3.48
CA PHE A 299 22.54 4.46 3.23
C PHE A 299 23.65 5.15 4.02
N PHE A 300 24.62 4.35 4.51
CA PHE A 300 25.76 4.81 5.27
C PHE A 300 27.04 4.12 4.77
N ASP A 301 28.13 4.89 4.61
CA ASP A 301 29.40 4.37 4.10
C ASP A 301 30.17 3.53 5.16
N ASN A 302 29.87 3.74 6.45
CA ASN A 302 30.48 3.02 7.57
C ASN A 302 29.43 2.79 8.66
N TYR A 303 29.85 2.15 9.77
CA TYR A 303 28.95 1.82 10.88
C TYR A 303 28.89 2.90 11.98
N ASP A 304 29.50 4.08 11.80
CA ASP A 304 29.53 5.14 12.82
C ASP A 304 28.12 5.65 13.16
N ILE A 305 27.36 6.08 12.13
CA ILE A 305 25.99 6.54 12.32
C ILE A 305 25.03 5.38 12.63
N PRO A 306 25.04 4.23 11.93
CA PRO A 306 24.30 3.03 12.33
C PRO A 306 24.43 2.67 13.80
N SER A 307 25.67 2.64 14.34
CA SER A 307 25.90 2.31 15.75
C SER A 307 25.24 3.28 16.75
N LEU A 308 25.10 4.56 16.36
CA LEU A 308 24.37 5.54 17.17
C LEU A 308 22.86 5.34 17.14
N TYR A 309 22.31 4.92 16.00
CA TYR A 309 20.90 4.52 15.92
C TYR A 309 20.61 3.31 16.81
N GLU A 310 21.45 2.29 16.80
CA GLU A 310 21.26 1.06 17.56
C GLU A 310 21.29 1.25 19.08
N GLN A 311 21.90 2.34 19.56
CA GLN A 311 21.84 2.70 20.99
C GLN A 311 20.42 3.05 21.46
N THR A 312 19.54 3.47 20.56
CA THR A 312 18.21 3.98 20.91
C THR A 312 17.06 3.28 20.17
N CYS A 313 17.33 2.67 19.02
CA CYS A 313 16.34 1.96 18.19
C CYS A 313 16.27 0.49 18.64
N PRO A 314 15.18 0.04 19.30
CA PRO A 314 15.01 -1.37 19.63
C PRO A 314 14.86 -2.22 18.37
N GLU A 315 15.48 -3.38 18.36
CA GLU A 315 15.28 -4.38 17.31
C GLU A 315 13.84 -4.89 17.30
N VAL A 316 13.29 -5.18 16.11
CA VAL A 316 11.96 -5.76 15.95
C VAL A 316 12.03 -7.28 16.04
N PHE A 317 13.01 -7.88 15.39
CA PHE A 317 13.20 -9.34 15.32
C PHE A 317 14.60 -9.75 15.83
N PRO A 318 14.91 -9.60 17.14
CA PRO A 318 16.27 -9.79 17.66
C PRO A 318 16.81 -11.22 17.47
N THR A 319 15.95 -12.22 17.23
CA THR A 319 16.35 -13.62 17.06
C THR A 319 16.44 -14.05 15.58
N THR A 320 15.62 -13.49 14.71
CA THR A 320 15.50 -13.92 13.29
C THR A 320 16.13 -12.95 12.31
N ALA A 321 16.20 -11.66 12.67
CA ALA A 321 16.82 -10.60 11.90
C ALA A 321 17.43 -9.57 12.86
N PRO A 322 18.55 -9.90 13.55
CA PRO A 322 19.18 -9.00 14.52
C PRO A 322 19.80 -7.77 13.86
N GLY A 323 19.77 -6.65 14.57
CA GLY A 323 20.24 -5.35 14.11
C GLY A 323 19.18 -4.58 13.33
N ASN A 324 19.51 -3.30 13.04
CA ASN A 324 18.65 -2.42 12.23
C ASN A 324 19.33 -1.99 10.93
N PHE A 325 20.46 -2.59 10.59
CA PHE A 325 21.24 -2.23 9.41
C PHE A 325 21.85 -3.47 8.76
N THR A 326 21.77 -3.52 7.42
CA THR A 326 22.35 -4.60 6.62
C THR A 326 23.53 -4.08 5.81
N TRP A 327 24.66 -4.78 5.84
CA TRP A 327 25.79 -4.51 4.97
C TRP A 327 25.52 -5.03 3.58
N LEU A 328 25.75 -4.18 2.57
CA LEU A 328 25.66 -4.51 1.15
C LEU A 328 27.06 -4.56 0.56
N GLU A 329 27.56 -5.76 0.33
CA GLU A 329 28.92 -6.00 -0.14
C GLU A 329 29.19 -5.36 -1.52
N ASP A 330 28.22 -5.38 -2.40
CA ASP A 330 28.28 -4.81 -3.74
C ASP A 330 28.38 -3.28 -3.77
N LEU A 331 27.81 -2.61 -2.77
CA LEU A 331 27.83 -1.15 -2.63
C LEU A 331 28.89 -0.63 -1.64
N HIS A 332 29.45 -1.51 -0.83
CA HIS A 332 30.28 -1.14 0.33
C HIS A 332 29.55 -0.11 1.23
N LYS A 333 28.28 -0.36 1.53
CA LYS A 333 27.42 0.52 2.35
C LYS A 333 26.52 -0.31 3.26
N HIS A 334 26.18 0.31 4.40
CA HIS A 334 25.05 -0.18 5.21
C HIS A 334 23.75 0.47 4.74
N VAL A 335 22.67 -0.30 4.68
CA VAL A 335 21.30 0.19 4.48
C VAL A 335 20.47 -0.09 5.73
N MET A 336 19.57 0.84 6.09
CA MET A 336 18.68 0.64 7.24
C MET A 336 17.61 -0.40 6.89
N THR A 337 17.44 -1.39 7.80
CA THR A 337 16.53 -2.53 7.66
C THR A 337 15.90 -2.82 9.03
N THR A 338 14.85 -2.09 9.37
CA THR A 338 14.17 -2.23 10.69
C THR A 338 13.57 -3.62 10.89
N PHE A 339 13.25 -4.34 9.81
CA PHE A 339 12.62 -5.67 9.82
C PHE A 339 13.58 -6.74 9.31
N TYR A 340 13.42 -7.22 8.08
CA TYR A 340 14.33 -8.21 7.52
C TYR A 340 15.42 -7.56 6.64
N PRO A 341 16.59 -8.20 6.46
CA PRO A 341 17.68 -7.66 5.64
C PRO A 341 17.31 -7.29 4.20
N TYR A 342 16.29 -7.92 3.65
CA TYR A 342 15.76 -7.66 2.30
C TYR A 342 14.63 -6.63 2.27
N GLN A 343 14.29 -5.99 3.40
CA GLN A 343 13.28 -4.93 3.53
C GLN A 343 13.98 -3.61 3.87
N TRP A 344 14.21 -2.78 2.83
CA TRP A 344 14.96 -1.54 2.98
C TRP A 344 14.05 -0.39 3.40
N ASP A 345 14.40 0.27 4.49
CA ASP A 345 13.59 1.34 5.08
C ASP A 345 13.58 2.60 4.22
N LEU A 346 12.37 3.09 3.93
CA LEU A 346 12.12 4.29 3.14
C LEU A 346 12.45 5.57 3.90
N ASN A 347 13.09 6.51 3.21
CA ASN A 347 13.49 7.80 3.76
C ASN A 347 12.38 8.85 3.54
N TYR A 348 11.41 8.94 4.45
CA TYR A 348 10.35 9.95 4.39
C TYR A 348 10.82 11.39 4.68
N ARG A 349 12.10 11.63 5.00
CA ARG A 349 12.67 12.98 4.96
C ARG A 349 12.78 13.52 3.55
N ASN A 350 12.77 12.63 2.55
CA ASN A 350 12.67 12.96 1.14
C ASN A 350 11.19 13.08 0.72
N PRO A 351 10.68 14.28 0.40
CA PRO A 351 9.26 14.46 0.05
C PRO A 351 8.83 13.67 -1.19
N ILE A 352 9.78 13.30 -2.07
CA ILE A 352 9.50 12.45 -3.23
C ILE A 352 8.98 11.08 -2.76
N VAL A 353 9.53 10.52 -1.68
CA VAL A 353 9.09 9.23 -1.13
C VAL A 353 7.63 9.31 -0.69
N LEU A 354 7.25 10.33 0.07
CA LEU A 354 5.85 10.51 0.49
C LEU A 354 4.91 10.66 -0.71
N ASN A 355 5.28 11.51 -1.67
CA ASN A 355 4.45 11.75 -2.86
C ASN A 355 4.24 10.48 -3.69
N GLU A 356 5.28 9.68 -3.88
CA GLU A 356 5.21 8.42 -4.62
C GLU A 356 4.42 7.33 -3.84
N MET A 357 4.54 7.28 -2.52
CA MET A 357 3.75 6.36 -1.71
C MET A 357 2.26 6.74 -1.72
N ILE A 358 1.93 8.05 -1.67
CA ILE A 358 0.56 8.53 -1.87
C ILE A 358 0.06 8.18 -3.29
N PHE A 359 0.91 8.32 -4.32
CA PHE A 359 0.58 7.90 -5.68
C PHE A 359 0.17 6.41 -5.72
N ASN A 360 0.96 5.53 -5.11
CA ASN A 360 0.67 4.10 -5.06
C ASN A 360 -0.64 3.80 -4.30
N MET A 361 -0.90 4.51 -3.19
CA MET A 361 -2.15 4.38 -2.43
C MET A 361 -3.36 4.79 -3.26
N LEU A 362 -3.28 5.91 -3.98
CA LEU A 362 -4.35 6.40 -4.87
C LEU A 362 -4.57 5.46 -6.07
N TYR A 363 -3.48 4.86 -6.59
CA TYR A 363 -3.59 3.84 -7.62
C TYR A 363 -4.44 2.66 -7.14
N LEU A 364 -4.16 2.12 -5.96
CA LEU A 364 -4.93 1.02 -5.38
C LEU A 364 -6.38 1.43 -5.06
N ALA A 365 -6.60 2.65 -4.56
CA ALA A 365 -7.95 3.18 -4.36
C ALA A 365 -8.76 3.21 -5.67
N ASN A 366 -8.11 3.52 -6.81
CA ASN A 366 -8.74 3.49 -8.12
C ASN A 366 -8.94 2.07 -8.68
N GLN A 367 -8.27 1.05 -8.11
CA GLN A 367 -8.59 -0.37 -8.35
C GLN A 367 -9.78 -0.86 -7.50
N GLY A 368 -10.40 -0.01 -6.70
CA GLY A 368 -11.57 -0.34 -5.89
C GLY A 368 -11.25 -0.71 -4.43
N VAL A 369 -10.03 -0.45 -3.94
CA VAL A 369 -9.73 -0.58 -2.51
C VAL A 369 -10.49 0.50 -1.74
N ASP A 370 -11.30 0.10 -0.76
CA ASP A 370 -12.13 0.97 0.06
C ASP A 370 -11.43 1.41 1.35
N ILE A 371 -10.65 0.50 1.91
CA ILE A 371 -9.96 0.69 3.17
C ILE A 371 -8.51 0.24 2.99
N VAL A 372 -7.58 1.07 3.42
CA VAL A 372 -6.16 0.76 3.44
C VAL A 372 -5.72 0.50 4.87
N ARG A 373 -5.23 -0.73 5.14
CA ARG A 373 -4.57 -1.02 6.41
C ARG A 373 -3.09 -0.66 6.27
N LEU A 374 -2.66 0.40 6.96
CA LEU A 374 -1.26 0.85 6.92
C LEU A 374 -0.40 -0.05 7.80
N ASP A 375 0.47 -0.82 7.16
CA ASP A 375 1.44 -1.65 7.86
C ASP A 375 2.68 -0.84 8.25
N ALA A 376 3.28 -1.19 9.41
CA ALA A 376 4.54 -0.63 9.92
C ALA A 376 4.58 0.91 9.99
N VAL A 377 3.43 1.60 10.00
CA VAL A 377 3.34 3.06 10.02
C VAL A 377 4.08 3.71 11.19
N PRO A 378 4.14 3.14 12.42
CA PRO A 378 4.88 3.73 13.52
C PRO A 378 6.37 3.95 13.25
N TYR A 379 6.94 3.28 12.27
CA TYR A 379 8.37 3.25 11.96
C TYR A 379 8.78 4.17 10.81
N ILE A 380 7.85 4.82 10.09
CA ILE A 380 8.15 5.52 8.83
C ILE A 380 9.09 6.72 9.00
N TRP A 381 9.15 7.37 10.17
CA TRP A 381 10.04 8.49 10.41
C TRP A 381 11.25 8.08 11.25
N LYS A 382 12.46 8.39 10.74
CA LYS A 382 13.72 8.06 11.40
C LYS A 382 14.40 9.33 11.90
N GLN A 383 14.77 9.34 13.18
CA GLN A 383 15.51 10.43 13.80
C GLN A 383 16.56 9.90 14.75
N LEU A 384 17.82 10.27 14.49
CA LEU A 384 18.95 9.88 15.34
C LEU A 384 18.73 10.33 16.79
N GLY A 385 19.09 9.46 17.74
CA GLY A 385 18.91 9.71 19.17
C GLY A 385 17.49 9.48 19.69
N THR A 386 16.60 8.93 18.86
CA THR A 386 15.24 8.51 19.24
C THR A 386 15.07 7.01 19.04
N ASN A 387 13.94 6.45 19.49
CA ASN A 387 13.60 5.05 19.24
C ASN A 387 13.03 4.80 17.82
N CYS A 388 12.91 5.82 16.98
CA CYS A 388 12.32 5.77 15.63
C CYS A 388 10.92 5.13 15.56
N ARG A 389 10.11 5.28 16.62
CA ARG A 389 8.76 4.72 16.71
C ARG A 389 7.79 5.78 17.20
N ASN A 390 6.64 5.92 16.53
CA ASN A 390 5.57 6.86 16.89
C ASN A 390 6.08 8.30 17.12
N LEU A 391 6.99 8.77 16.28
CA LEU A 391 7.48 10.13 16.33
C LEU A 391 6.38 11.12 15.88
N PRO A 392 6.43 12.40 16.30
CA PRO A 392 5.39 13.38 15.95
C PRO A 392 5.16 13.57 14.46
N GLN A 393 6.13 13.21 13.62
CA GLN A 393 6.05 13.31 12.17
C GLN A 393 5.25 12.16 11.52
N VAL A 394 4.94 11.09 12.28
CA VAL A 394 4.09 9.99 11.85
C VAL A 394 2.63 10.39 11.94
#